data_3726f6ec19939c006495bee6635f16cc
#
_entry.id   3726f6ec19939c006495bee6635f16cc
#
_cell.length_a   1.000
_cell.length_b   1.000
_cell.length_c   1.000
_cell.angle_alpha   90.00
_cell.angle_beta   90.00
_cell.angle_gamma   90.00
#
_symmetry.space_group_name_H-M   'P 1'
#
loop_
_entity.id
_entity.type
_entity.pdbx_description
1 polymer ?
#
loop_
_entity_poly.entity_id
_entity_poly.type
_entity_poly.pdbx_seq_one_letter_code
_entity_poly.pdbx_strand_id
1 'polypeptide(L)'
;MIAQGPKVLEFETKFANFCGTKHAVATSSGTTAGHLAMLSAKIGPGDEVITTPFTFFASASVIMMVGAKPVFADVVEDGFTLDPLSVSKLITSKTKAIQPVHLYGELCDMVSLSVLCEQNDLALIEDCAQAHGANSGKKIAGSFGLAGWFSFYPTKNMTTSEGGMITTNDASLANMCKVLRSHGMTAQYQHTDFGYNYRMTDISAAIGLVQLEKLKSATKRRREIAEKYKACLSEFVQIPNHSNGHVFHQYTVLTDKRDALADFLKKNQISTGIYYPNVLYNYPPMQKFANKCPNAEKLHFKEMIINEHIRLPHNKEDINDIIQSIDKVVGI
;
A
#
# COMPACT_ATOMS: atom_id res chain seq x y z
N MET A 1 27.05 -14.35 -5.97
CA MET A 1 25.75 -14.74 -6.54
C MET A 1 24.98 -13.46 -6.84
N ILE A 2 24.36 -13.33 -8.02
CA ILE A 2 23.71 -12.07 -8.43
C ILE A 2 22.19 -12.12 -8.17
N ALA A 3 21.61 -13.31 -8.12
CA ALA A 3 20.19 -13.51 -7.85
C ALA A 3 19.99 -14.43 -6.64
N GLN A 4 19.10 -14.06 -5.74
CA GLN A 4 18.71 -14.83 -4.56
C GLN A 4 19.93 -15.26 -3.68
N GLY A 5 20.88 -14.35 -3.51
CA GLY A 5 22.12 -14.59 -2.77
C GLY A 5 22.08 -14.04 -1.33
N PRO A 6 23.26 -13.83 -0.72
CA PRO A 6 23.39 -13.42 0.66
C PRO A 6 22.80 -12.03 0.96
N LYS A 7 22.77 -11.10 0.00
CA LYS A 7 22.17 -9.78 0.19
C LYS A 7 20.65 -9.83 0.30
N VAL A 8 20.01 -10.74 -0.43
CA VAL A 8 18.56 -10.99 -0.28
C VAL A 8 18.27 -11.51 1.13
N LEU A 9 19.01 -12.49 1.62
CA LEU A 9 18.82 -13.04 2.96
C LEU A 9 19.04 -11.99 4.07
N GLU A 10 20.08 -11.16 3.93
CA GLU A 10 20.34 -10.04 4.84
C GLU A 10 19.19 -9.04 4.84
N PHE A 11 18.67 -8.69 3.65
CA PHE A 11 17.56 -7.75 3.50
C PHE A 11 16.28 -8.33 4.09
N GLU A 12 15.94 -9.59 3.81
CA GLU A 12 14.81 -10.29 4.43
C GLU A 12 14.86 -10.22 5.96
N THR A 13 16.03 -10.55 6.54
CA THR A 13 16.23 -10.55 8.00
C THR A 13 16.05 -9.14 8.60
N LYS A 14 16.69 -8.13 8.01
CA LYS A 14 16.60 -6.75 8.50
C LYS A 14 15.18 -6.17 8.33
N PHE A 15 14.49 -6.51 7.22
CA PHE A 15 13.13 -6.04 6.98
C PHE A 15 12.11 -6.71 7.91
N ALA A 16 12.26 -8.02 8.18
CA ALA A 16 11.44 -8.71 9.18
C ALA A 16 11.57 -8.03 10.56
N ASN A 17 12.81 -7.78 10.99
CA ASN A 17 13.09 -7.06 12.24
C ASN A 17 12.50 -5.65 12.26
N PHE A 18 12.59 -4.93 11.15
CA PHE A 18 12.00 -3.59 11.00
C PHE A 18 10.48 -3.60 11.17
N CYS A 19 9.78 -4.56 10.57
CA CYS A 19 8.33 -4.71 10.71
C CYS A 19 7.91 -5.36 12.03
N GLY A 20 8.85 -5.96 12.80
CA GLY A 20 8.52 -6.71 14.02
C GLY A 20 7.87 -8.06 13.74
N THR A 21 8.19 -8.68 12.60
CA THR A 21 7.72 -10.02 12.21
C THR A 21 8.84 -11.05 12.29
N LYS A 22 8.48 -12.34 12.35
CA LYS A 22 9.47 -13.44 12.41
C LYS A 22 10.12 -13.69 11.04
N HIS A 23 9.39 -13.47 9.96
CA HIS A 23 9.83 -13.80 8.61
C HIS A 23 9.53 -12.65 7.63
N ALA A 24 10.43 -12.49 6.66
CA ALA A 24 10.19 -11.75 5.44
C ALA A 24 10.68 -12.55 4.23
N VAL A 25 10.01 -12.40 3.09
CA VAL A 25 10.32 -13.11 1.85
C VAL A 25 10.35 -12.09 0.71
N ALA A 26 11.54 -11.84 0.17
CA ALA A 26 11.74 -10.87 -0.91
C ALA A 26 11.29 -11.42 -2.26
N THR A 27 10.69 -10.56 -3.08
CA THR A 27 10.16 -10.89 -4.40
C THR A 27 10.58 -9.86 -5.45
N SER A 28 10.32 -10.15 -6.72
CA SER A 28 10.68 -9.28 -7.85
C SER A 28 9.84 -8.00 -7.96
N SER A 29 8.67 -7.93 -7.33
CA SER A 29 7.80 -6.74 -7.29
C SER A 29 6.77 -6.83 -6.18
N GLY A 30 6.09 -5.71 -5.85
CA GLY A 30 4.96 -5.73 -4.93
C GLY A 30 3.81 -6.61 -5.41
N THR A 31 3.51 -6.61 -6.70
CA THR A 31 2.46 -7.45 -7.29
C THR A 31 2.78 -8.94 -7.11
N THR A 32 4.02 -9.36 -7.32
CA THR A 32 4.42 -10.75 -7.09
C THR A 32 4.42 -11.12 -5.60
N ALA A 33 4.69 -10.17 -4.70
CA ALA A 33 4.54 -10.36 -3.27
C ALA A 33 3.07 -10.60 -2.88
N GLY A 34 2.15 -9.74 -3.33
CA GLY A 34 0.71 -9.91 -3.09
C GLY A 34 0.18 -11.23 -3.65
N HIS A 35 0.56 -11.59 -4.89
CA HIS A 35 0.17 -12.87 -5.51
C HIS A 35 0.63 -14.07 -4.66
N LEU A 36 1.90 -14.10 -4.24
CA LEU A 36 2.42 -15.19 -3.40
C LEU A 36 1.76 -15.23 -2.02
N ALA A 37 1.47 -14.07 -1.42
CA ALA A 37 0.76 -14.01 -0.14
C ALA A 37 -0.63 -14.66 -0.25
N MET A 38 -1.39 -14.37 -1.32
CA MET A 38 -2.70 -14.99 -1.58
C MET A 38 -2.59 -16.50 -1.81
N LEU A 39 -1.69 -16.95 -2.67
CA LEU A 39 -1.46 -18.38 -2.93
C LEU A 39 -1.07 -19.14 -1.66
N SER A 40 -0.13 -18.58 -0.87
CA SER A 40 0.36 -19.22 0.35
C SER A 40 -0.69 -19.23 1.47
N ALA A 41 -1.64 -18.29 1.44
CA ALA A 41 -2.84 -18.29 2.28
C ALA A 41 -3.93 -19.25 1.77
N LYS A 42 -3.66 -20.02 0.70
CA LYS A 42 -4.58 -20.98 0.08
C LYS A 42 -5.89 -20.35 -0.43
N ILE A 43 -5.82 -19.09 -0.87
CA ILE A 43 -6.93 -18.41 -1.51
C ILE A 43 -6.94 -18.79 -2.99
N GLY A 44 -8.12 -19.11 -3.53
CA GLY A 44 -8.26 -19.61 -4.89
C GLY A 44 -9.65 -19.49 -5.50
N PRO A 45 -9.93 -20.25 -6.56
CA PRO A 45 -11.21 -20.21 -7.26
C PRO A 45 -12.40 -20.54 -6.34
N GLY A 46 -13.42 -19.70 -6.38
CA GLY A 46 -14.62 -19.82 -5.53
C GLY A 46 -14.57 -18.98 -4.25
N ASP A 47 -13.40 -18.54 -3.84
CA ASP A 47 -13.21 -17.67 -2.68
C ASP A 47 -13.50 -16.20 -3.00
N GLU A 48 -13.89 -15.44 -1.98
CA GLU A 48 -14.05 -13.99 -2.02
C GLU A 48 -13.03 -13.33 -1.10
N VAL A 49 -12.42 -12.23 -1.58
CA VAL A 49 -11.52 -11.38 -0.78
C VAL A 49 -12.08 -9.96 -0.78
N ILE A 50 -12.36 -9.43 0.42
CA ILE A 50 -12.89 -8.07 0.58
C ILE A 50 -11.72 -7.08 0.57
N THR A 51 -11.82 -6.05 -0.28
CA THR A 51 -10.83 -4.96 -0.39
C THR A 51 -11.52 -3.65 -0.79
N THR A 52 -10.76 -2.57 -0.99
CA THR A 52 -11.29 -1.26 -1.40
C THR A 52 -11.27 -1.09 -2.92
N PRO A 53 -12.24 -0.37 -3.52
CA PRO A 53 -12.15 0.00 -4.93
C PRO A 53 -11.28 1.24 -5.17
N PHE A 54 -10.93 2.02 -4.13
CA PHE A 54 -10.11 3.22 -4.23
C PHE A 54 -8.67 2.91 -3.89
N THR A 55 -7.94 2.37 -4.86
CA THR A 55 -6.53 1.94 -4.71
C THR A 55 -5.89 1.73 -6.08
N PHE A 56 -4.60 1.37 -6.09
CA PHE A 56 -3.91 0.93 -7.30
C PHE A 56 -4.43 -0.45 -7.76
N PHE A 57 -4.46 -0.64 -9.07
CA PHE A 57 -5.03 -1.83 -9.71
C PHE A 57 -4.47 -3.16 -9.16
N ALA A 58 -3.20 -3.17 -8.73
CA ALA A 58 -2.54 -4.37 -8.23
C ALA A 58 -3.26 -4.97 -7.01
N SER A 59 -3.84 -4.15 -6.11
CA SER A 59 -4.56 -4.63 -4.92
C SER A 59 -5.70 -5.60 -5.27
N ALA A 60 -6.43 -5.35 -6.36
CA ALA A 60 -7.49 -6.24 -6.82
C ALA A 60 -6.98 -7.31 -7.80
N SER A 61 -5.97 -6.99 -8.63
CA SER A 61 -5.47 -7.95 -9.62
C SER A 61 -4.81 -9.17 -8.97
N VAL A 62 -4.13 -9.03 -7.83
CA VAL A 62 -3.53 -10.17 -7.12
C VAL A 62 -4.58 -11.17 -6.62
N ILE A 63 -5.78 -10.69 -6.29
CA ILE A 63 -6.94 -11.53 -5.94
C ILE A 63 -7.41 -12.31 -7.18
N MET A 64 -7.52 -11.63 -8.33
CA MET A 64 -7.93 -12.27 -9.58
C MET A 64 -6.88 -13.25 -10.11
N MET A 65 -5.60 -12.98 -9.90
CA MET A 65 -4.49 -13.85 -10.34
C MET A 65 -4.55 -15.23 -9.68
N VAL A 66 -5.10 -15.36 -8.49
CA VAL A 66 -5.33 -16.65 -7.82
C VAL A 66 -6.71 -17.26 -8.14
N GLY A 67 -7.50 -16.62 -9.02
CA GLY A 67 -8.83 -17.10 -9.39
C GLY A 67 -9.94 -16.77 -8.37
N ALA A 68 -9.63 -16.01 -7.32
CA ALA A 68 -10.60 -15.54 -6.34
C ALA A 68 -11.36 -14.30 -6.87
N LYS A 69 -12.47 -13.97 -6.21
CA LYS A 69 -13.32 -12.83 -6.55
C LYS A 69 -13.02 -11.66 -5.61
N PRO A 70 -12.59 -10.48 -6.12
CA PRO A 70 -12.55 -9.27 -5.31
C PRO A 70 -13.98 -8.81 -4.98
N VAL A 71 -14.22 -8.46 -3.71
CA VAL A 71 -15.45 -7.85 -3.21
C VAL A 71 -15.09 -6.46 -2.70
N PHE A 72 -15.67 -5.43 -3.30
CA PHE A 72 -15.32 -4.05 -2.97
C PHE A 72 -16.19 -3.53 -1.82
N ALA A 73 -15.55 -3.15 -0.72
CA ALA A 73 -16.13 -2.41 0.38
C ALA A 73 -15.73 -0.93 0.32
N ASP A 74 -16.60 -0.05 0.80
CA ASP A 74 -16.37 1.39 0.76
C ASP A 74 -15.24 1.82 1.71
N VAL A 75 -14.79 3.05 1.55
CA VAL A 75 -13.83 3.69 2.43
C VAL A 75 -14.56 4.53 3.49
N VAL A 76 -13.86 4.90 4.57
CA VAL A 76 -14.38 5.80 5.59
C VAL A 76 -14.74 7.16 4.96
N GLU A 77 -15.76 7.84 5.51
CA GLU A 77 -16.34 9.05 4.90
C GLU A 77 -15.33 10.19 4.72
N ASP A 78 -14.48 10.41 5.71
CA ASP A 78 -13.48 11.50 5.70
C ASP A 78 -12.05 11.00 5.52
N GLY A 79 -11.86 9.90 4.78
CA GLY A 79 -10.53 9.30 4.59
C GLY A 79 -10.48 8.35 3.40
N PHE A 80 -9.35 7.65 3.28
CA PHE A 80 -9.04 6.80 2.13
C PHE A 80 -8.93 5.32 2.48
N THR A 81 -9.07 4.99 3.77
CA THR A 81 -8.87 3.62 4.26
C THR A 81 -10.19 2.85 4.29
N LEU A 82 -10.08 1.54 4.19
CA LEU A 82 -11.22 0.62 4.19
C LEU A 82 -12.11 0.80 5.44
N ASP A 83 -13.42 0.95 5.24
CA ASP A 83 -14.41 1.08 6.33
C ASP A 83 -14.80 -0.29 6.91
N PRO A 84 -14.49 -0.58 8.20
CA PRO A 84 -14.88 -1.84 8.83
C PRO A 84 -16.39 -2.11 8.83
N LEU A 85 -17.22 -1.06 8.89
CA LEU A 85 -18.68 -1.19 8.84
C LEU A 85 -19.16 -1.59 7.44
N SER A 86 -18.51 -1.09 6.40
CA SER A 86 -18.76 -1.54 5.04
C SER A 86 -18.32 -2.99 4.83
N VAL A 87 -17.15 -3.35 5.36
CA VAL A 87 -16.62 -4.72 5.30
C VAL A 87 -17.58 -5.73 5.96
N SER A 88 -18.04 -5.44 7.18
CA SER A 88 -18.88 -6.37 7.94
C SER A 88 -20.18 -6.76 7.22
N LYS A 89 -20.74 -5.86 6.42
CA LYS A 89 -21.97 -6.09 5.63
C LYS A 89 -21.76 -6.99 4.40
N LEU A 90 -20.50 -7.20 3.98
CA LEU A 90 -20.15 -7.93 2.77
C LEU A 90 -19.58 -9.34 3.04
N ILE A 91 -19.41 -9.70 4.30
CA ILE A 91 -18.92 -11.03 4.67
C ILE A 91 -19.97 -12.08 4.31
N THR A 92 -19.56 -13.11 3.57
CA THR A 92 -20.37 -14.26 3.17
C THR A 92 -19.66 -15.56 3.54
N SER A 93 -20.32 -16.70 3.35
CA SER A 93 -19.70 -18.03 3.54
C SER A 93 -18.54 -18.31 2.56
N LYS A 94 -18.39 -17.51 1.50
CA LYS A 94 -17.30 -17.60 0.51
C LYS A 94 -16.14 -16.66 0.84
N THR A 95 -16.32 -15.73 1.75
CA THR A 95 -15.25 -14.80 2.16
C THR A 95 -14.15 -15.60 2.84
N LYS A 96 -12.91 -15.44 2.38
CA LYS A 96 -11.71 -16.09 2.93
C LYS A 96 -10.72 -15.12 3.52
N ALA A 97 -10.70 -13.88 3.01
CA ALA A 97 -9.79 -12.88 3.51
C ALA A 97 -10.37 -11.47 3.44
N ILE A 98 -9.84 -10.59 4.29
CA ILE A 98 -9.94 -9.15 4.17
C ILE A 98 -8.55 -8.63 3.80
N GLN A 99 -8.47 -7.83 2.72
CA GLN A 99 -7.24 -7.17 2.29
C GLN A 99 -7.38 -5.66 2.44
N PRO A 100 -7.04 -5.08 3.62
CA PRO A 100 -6.93 -3.65 3.78
C PRO A 100 -5.77 -3.10 2.95
N VAL A 101 -5.96 -1.89 2.40
CA VAL A 101 -4.91 -1.15 1.71
C VAL A 101 -4.56 0.07 2.55
N HIS A 102 -3.32 0.16 2.98
CA HIS A 102 -2.80 1.28 3.77
C HIS A 102 -2.41 2.45 2.84
N LEU A 103 -3.45 3.04 2.26
CA LEU A 103 -3.31 4.00 1.16
C LEU A 103 -2.59 5.27 1.64
N TYR A 104 -1.73 5.83 0.78
CA TYR A 104 -0.90 7.02 1.01
C TYR A 104 0.02 6.97 2.22
N GLY A 105 0.03 5.84 2.94
CA GLY A 105 0.83 5.66 4.14
C GLY A 105 0.05 5.78 5.46
N GLU A 106 -1.29 5.79 5.39
CA GLU A 106 -2.20 5.71 6.54
C GLU A 106 -2.59 4.26 6.80
N LEU A 107 -2.55 3.83 8.06
CA LEU A 107 -3.08 2.52 8.45
C LEU A 107 -4.62 2.54 8.41
N CYS A 108 -5.21 1.45 7.90
CA CYS A 108 -6.61 1.16 8.15
C CYS A 108 -6.87 0.97 9.65
N ASP A 109 -8.14 0.98 10.07
CA ASP A 109 -8.50 0.58 11.44
C ASP A 109 -8.24 -0.93 11.64
N MET A 110 -6.98 -1.23 11.94
CA MET A 110 -6.52 -2.61 12.10
C MET A 110 -7.09 -3.29 13.33
N VAL A 111 -7.57 -2.53 14.32
CA VAL A 111 -8.22 -3.10 15.50
C VAL A 111 -9.58 -3.69 15.11
N SER A 112 -10.44 -2.89 14.50
CA SER A 112 -11.77 -3.34 14.05
C SER A 112 -11.68 -4.44 12.99
N LEU A 113 -10.77 -4.31 12.02
CA LEU A 113 -10.58 -5.32 10.97
C LEU A 113 -10.04 -6.65 11.51
N SER A 114 -9.13 -6.61 12.51
CA SER A 114 -8.66 -7.83 13.16
C SER A 114 -9.77 -8.55 13.90
N VAL A 115 -10.61 -7.81 14.63
CA VAL A 115 -11.80 -8.37 15.33
C VAL A 115 -12.76 -9.02 14.34
N LEU A 116 -13.05 -8.38 13.20
CA LEU A 116 -13.89 -8.96 12.15
C LEU A 116 -13.31 -10.26 11.59
N CYS A 117 -11.98 -10.30 11.36
CA CYS A 117 -11.31 -11.50 10.89
C CYS A 117 -11.39 -12.63 11.91
N GLU A 118 -11.12 -12.36 13.20
CA GLU A 118 -11.18 -13.35 14.27
C GLU A 118 -12.61 -13.91 14.45
N GLN A 119 -13.63 -13.06 14.42
CA GLN A 119 -15.03 -13.48 14.57
C GLN A 119 -15.57 -14.34 13.43
N ASN A 120 -14.98 -14.24 12.23
CA ASN A 120 -15.45 -14.89 11.02
C ASN A 120 -14.46 -15.92 10.45
N ASP A 121 -13.38 -16.24 11.16
CA ASP A 121 -12.29 -17.14 10.71
C ASP A 121 -11.72 -16.75 9.34
N LEU A 122 -11.41 -15.44 9.17
CA LEU A 122 -10.90 -14.87 7.93
C LEU A 122 -9.40 -14.56 8.04
N ALA A 123 -8.68 -14.74 6.94
CA ALA A 123 -7.31 -14.25 6.84
C ALA A 123 -7.28 -12.73 6.70
N LEU A 124 -6.38 -12.05 7.43
CA LEU A 124 -6.09 -10.64 7.27
C LEU A 124 -4.78 -10.51 6.50
N ILE A 125 -4.82 -9.96 5.28
CA ILE A 125 -3.66 -9.83 4.39
C ILE A 125 -3.48 -8.36 4.03
N GLU A 126 -2.43 -7.72 4.56
CA GLU A 126 -2.23 -6.27 4.46
C GLU A 126 -1.57 -5.87 3.13
N ASP A 127 -2.18 -4.98 2.36
CA ASP A 127 -1.49 -4.24 1.30
C ASP A 127 -0.75 -3.05 1.90
N CYS A 128 0.55 -3.23 2.10
CA CYS A 128 1.46 -2.25 2.68
C CYS A 128 2.30 -1.52 1.61
N ALA A 129 1.94 -1.62 0.33
CA ALA A 129 2.74 -1.08 -0.78
C ALA A 129 3.03 0.42 -0.69
N GLN A 130 2.29 1.16 0.12
CA GLN A 130 2.46 2.59 0.37
C GLN A 130 2.75 2.93 1.85
N ALA A 131 2.95 1.93 2.72
CA ALA A 131 2.91 2.12 4.18
C ALA A 131 4.18 1.61 4.91
N HIS A 132 5.35 1.75 4.30
CA HIS A 132 6.63 1.35 4.89
C HIS A 132 6.89 2.08 6.20
N GLY A 133 6.68 1.39 7.33
CA GLY A 133 6.87 1.93 8.67
C GLY A 133 5.66 2.69 9.24
N ALA A 134 4.50 2.69 8.56
CA ALA A 134 3.25 3.15 9.18
C ALA A 134 2.94 2.30 10.40
N ASN A 135 2.44 2.93 11.49
CA ASN A 135 2.33 2.22 12.76
C ASN A 135 1.13 2.69 13.60
N SER A 136 0.66 1.79 14.46
CA SER A 136 -0.25 2.10 15.55
C SER A 136 0.36 1.59 16.86
N GLY A 137 0.84 2.51 17.68
CA GLY A 137 1.64 2.17 18.86
C GLY A 137 2.94 1.45 18.47
N LYS A 138 3.10 0.21 18.95
CA LYS A 138 4.29 -0.62 18.66
C LYS A 138 4.15 -1.51 17.42
N LYS A 139 2.93 -1.69 16.89
CA LYS A 139 2.69 -2.51 15.70
C LYS A 139 2.90 -1.70 14.42
N ILE A 140 3.63 -2.26 13.49
CA ILE A 140 3.98 -1.66 12.19
C ILE A 140 3.18 -2.34 11.08
N ALA A 141 2.83 -1.64 10.02
CA ALA A 141 2.21 -2.19 8.82
C ALA A 141 2.93 -3.47 8.37
N GLY A 142 2.16 -4.50 8.02
CA GLY A 142 2.65 -5.83 7.67
C GLY A 142 2.90 -6.75 8.86
N SER A 143 2.50 -6.35 10.09
CA SER A 143 2.61 -7.19 11.30
C SER A 143 1.29 -7.45 12.00
N PHE A 144 0.18 -6.97 11.46
CA PHE A 144 -1.14 -7.11 12.09
C PHE A 144 -1.83 -8.42 11.73
N GLY A 145 -1.72 -8.84 10.46
CA GLY A 145 -2.44 -9.98 9.91
C GLY A 145 -1.60 -11.23 9.73
N LEU A 146 -2.17 -12.17 8.97
CA LEU A 146 -1.50 -13.41 8.55
C LEU A 146 -0.26 -13.10 7.70
N ALA A 147 -0.38 -12.11 6.79
CA ALA A 147 0.71 -11.62 5.94
C ALA A 147 0.52 -10.14 5.61
N GLY A 148 1.64 -9.43 5.39
CA GLY A 148 1.67 -8.13 4.74
C GLY A 148 2.55 -8.18 3.49
N TRP A 149 2.22 -7.39 2.47
CA TRP A 149 3.04 -7.31 1.26
C TRP A 149 3.37 -5.87 0.89
N PHE A 150 4.61 -5.66 0.45
CA PHE A 150 5.23 -4.36 0.20
C PHE A 150 5.72 -4.26 -1.23
N SER A 151 5.80 -3.03 -1.73
CA SER A 151 6.39 -2.68 -3.02
C SER A 151 7.62 -1.79 -2.81
N PHE A 152 8.69 -2.07 -3.52
CA PHE A 152 9.89 -1.22 -3.55
C PHE A 152 10.08 -0.56 -4.92
N TYR A 153 8.98 -0.27 -5.62
CA TYR A 153 8.98 0.51 -6.85
C TYR A 153 9.60 1.91 -6.62
N PRO A 154 10.20 2.55 -7.62
CA PRO A 154 10.93 3.81 -7.45
C PRO A 154 10.19 4.93 -6.73
N THR A 155 8.86 5.01 -6.83
CA THR A 155 8.07 6.06 -6.16
C THR A 155 7.80 5.80 -4.68
N LYS A 156 8.05 4.59 -4.18
CA LYS A 156 7.72 4.20 -2.80
C LYS A 156 8.64 4.88 -1.77
N ASN A 157 8.25 4.81 -0.49
CA ASN A 157 9.00 5.44 0.61
C ASN A 157 10.45 4.92 0.74
N MET A 158 10.68 3.71 0.26
CA MET A 158 12.00 3.15 -0.03
C MET A 158 11.93 2.34 -1.32
N THR A 159 13.03 2.22 -2.03
CA THR A 159 13.07 1.56 -3.34
C THR A 159 14.22 0.56 -3.46
N THR A 160 14.02 -0.45 -4.30
CA THR A 160 15.09 -1.35 -4.79
C THR A 160 15.21 -1.30 -6.32
N SER A 161 14.78 -0.19 -6.97
CA SER A 161 14.43 -0.07 -8.39
C SER A 161 13.15 -0.84 -8.70
N GLU A 162 13.17 -2.14 -8.72
CA GLU A 162 12.02 -3.04 -8.66
C GLU A 162 12.20 -4.01 -7.50
N GLY A 163 11.09 -4.41 -6.86
CA GLY A 163 11.11 -5.37 -5.77
C GLY A 163 9.82 -5.36 -4.96
N GLY A 164 9.68 -6.38 -4.14
CA GLY A 164 8.61 -6.55 -3.16
C GLY A 164 9.08 -7.36 -1.97
N MET A 165 8.25 -7.42 -0.94
CA MET A 165 8.50 -8.21 0.27
C MET A 165 7.18 -8.70 0.83
N ILE A 166 7.16 -9.93 1.33
CA ILE A 166 6.09 -10.47 2.15
C ILE A 166 6.60 -10.53 3.59
N THR A 167 5.80 -10.10 4.55
CA THR A 167 6.08 -10.25 5.99
C THR A 167 5.04 -11.15 6.63
N THR A 168 5.45 -12.00 7.57
CA THR A 168 4.55 -12.90 8.30
C THR A 168 5.17 -13.43 9.59
N ASN A 169 4.33 -13.85 10.51
CA ASN A 169 4.73 -14.61 11.70
C ASN A 169 4.54 -16.13 11.53
N ASP A 170 3.92 -16.56 10.43
CA ASP A 170 3.67 -17.95 10.10
C ASP A 170 4.84 -18.54 9.29
N ALA A 171 5.54 -19.51 9.88
CA ALA A 171 6.68 -20.17 9.24
C ALA A 171 6.26 -21.04 8.04
N SER A 172 5.07 -21.63 8.05
CA SER A 172 4.55 -22.44 6.96
C SER A 172 4.25 -21.57 5.73
N LEU A 173 3.58 -20.42 5.94
CA LEU A 173 3.34 -19.42 4.89
C LEU A 173 4.64 -18.88 4.31
N ALA A 174 5.62 -18.53 5.17
CA ALA A 174 6.92 -18.05 4.72
C ALA A 174 7.66 -19.09 3.86
N ASN A 175 7.63 -20.35 4.27
CA ASN A 175 8.24 -21.43 3.51
C ASN A 175 7.54 -21.67 2.17
N MET A 176 6.21 -21.67 2.15
CA MET A 176 5.44 -21.79 0.90
C MET A 176 5.77 -20.64 -0.06
N CYS A 177 5.82 -19.38 0.43
CA CYS A 177 6.25 -18.25 -0.39
C CYS A 177 7.65 -18.44 -1.00
N LYS A 178 8.61 -18.98 -0.24
CA LYS A 178 9.98 -19.27 -0.74
C LYS A 178 9.99 -20.35 -1.82
N VAL A 179 9.20 -21.40 -1.65
CA VAL A 179 9.03 -22.48 -2.63
C VAL A 179 8.40 -21.95 -3.91
N LEU A 180 7.25 -21.31 -3.80
CA LEU A 180 6.52 -20.77 -4.96
C LEU A 180 7.32 -19.69 -5.70
N ARG A 181 8.07 -18.83 -5.00
CA ARG A 181 8.95 -17.83 -5.58
C ARG A 181 10.02 -18.40 -6.51
N SER A 182 10.42 -19.65 -6.27
CA SER A 182 11.55 -20.30 -6.90
C SER A 182 11.14 -21.57 -7.66
N HIS A 183 10.17 -21.46 -8.55
CA HIS A 183 9.70 -22.54 -9.42
C HIS A 183 9.11 -23.76 -8.68
N GLY A 184 8.61 -23.57 -7.45
CA GLY A 184 8.09 -24.68 -6.66
C GLY A 184 9.17 -25.63 -6.15
N MET A 185 10.42 -25.18 -6.05
CA MET A 185 11.56 -26.00 -5.61
C MET A 185 11.74 -25.96 -4.09
N THR A 186 11.82 -27.12 -3.47
CA THR A 186 12.26 -27.31 -2.08
C THR A 186 13.77 -27.59 -1.95
N ALA A 187 14.36 -28.16 -3.00
CA ALA A 187 15.80 -28.34 -3.18
C ALA A 187 16.13 -28.24 -4.68
N GLN A 188 17.43 -28.23 -5.03
CA GLN A 188 17.88 -28.12 -6.41
C GLN A 188 17.24 -29.24 -7.27
N TYR A 189 16.47 -28.85 -8.31
CA TYR A 189 15.72 -29.73 -9.21
C TYR A 189 14.65 -30.63 -8.56
N GLN A 190 14.25 -30.33 -7.30
CA GLN A 190 13.16 -31.01 -6.62
C GLN A 190 11.95 -30.07 -6.56
N HIS A 191 11.04 -30.22 -7.51
CA HIS A 191 9.80 -29.45 -7.60
C HIS A 191 8.69 -30.18 -6.88
N THR A 192 8.08 -29.53 -5.87
CA THR A 192 6.96 -30.08 -5.09
C THR A 192 5.64 -29.36 -5.40
N ASP A 193 5.74 -28.20 -6.03
CA ASP A 193 4.60 -27.33 -6.33
C ASP A 193 4.77 -26.64 -7.69
N PHE A 194 3.67 -26.11 -8.23
CA PHE A 194 3.72 -25.22 -9.38
C PHE A 194 4.12 -23.82 -8.93
N GLY A 195 5.35 -23.43 -9.20
CA GLY A 195 5.92 -22.16 -8.76
C GLY A 195 6.33 -21.23 -9.90
N TYR A 196 6.87 -20.08 -9.52
CA TYR A 196 7.15 -18.94 -10.39
C TYR A 196 8.62 -18.52 -10.33
N ASN A 197 9.04 -17.67 -11.24
CA ASN A 197 10.31 -16.96 -11.13
C ASN A 197 10.04 -15.54 -10.57
N TYR A 198 9.88 -15.43 -9.26
CA TYR A 198 9.61 -14.16 -8.57
C TYR A 198 10.74 -13.75 -7.63
N ARG A 199 11.96 -14.22 -7.92
CA ARG A 199 13.15 -13.96 -7.11
C ARG A 199 13.59 -12.49 -7.20
N MET A 200 14.04 -11.92 -6.08
CA MET A 200 14.76 -10.65 -6.05
C MET A 200 16.23 -10.86 -6.39
N THR A 201 16.86 -9.88 -7.03
CA THR A 201 18.31 -9.89 -7.26
C THR A 201 19.07 -9.39 -6.03
N ASP A 202 20.32 -9.82 -5.85
CA ASP A 202 21.20 -9.29 -4.80
C ASP A 202 21.55 -7.82 -5.02
N ILE A 203 21.54 -7.35 -6.27
CA ILE A 203 21.73 -5.94 -6.60
C ILE A 203 20.56 -5.11 -6.02
N SER A 204 19.32 -5.52 -6.25
CA SER A 204 18.13 -4.87 -5.70
C SER A 204 18.13 -4.93 -4.16
N ALA A 205 18.49 -6.08 -3.58
CA ALA A 205 18.56 -6.22 -2.14
C ALA A 205 19.64 -5.33 -1.51
N ALA A 206 20.79 -5.16 -2.15
CA ALA A 206 21.84 -4.25 -1.69
C ALA A 206 21.35 -2.79 -1.64
N ILE A 207 20.60 -2.35 -2.66
CA ILE A 207 19.94 -1.03 -2.64
C ILE A 207 18.95 -0.96 -1.48
N GLY A 208 18.13 -2.00 -1.29
CA GLY A 208 17.13 -2.08 -0.23
C GLY A 208 17.71 -1.96 1.18
N LEU A 209 18.87 -2.57 1.43
CA LEU A 209 19.57 -2.47 2.71
C LEU A 209 19.93 -1.02 3.04
N VAL A 210 20.51 -0.29 2.10
CA VAL A 210 20.86 1.14 2.27
C VAL A 210 19.61 2.01 2.43
N GLN A 211 18.56 1.72 1.67
CA GLN A 211 17.30 2.47 1.75
C GLN A 211 16.58 2.25 3.08
N LEU A 212 16.61 1.03 3.62
CA LEU A 212 16.02 0.69 4.91
C LEU A 212 16.67 1.48 6.07
N GLU A 213 17.99 1.65 6.03
CA GLU A 213 18.73 2.46 7.03
C GLU A 213 18.29 3.95 6.99
N LYS A 214 17.97 4.47 5.81
CA LYS A 214 17.54 5.87 5.61
C LYS A 214 16.04 6.09 5.88
N LEU A 215 15.23 5.03 5.90
CA LEU A 215 13.77 5.14 5.90
C LEU A 215 13.23 5.92 7.11
N LYS A 216 13.78 5.71 8.31
CA LYS A 216 13.34 6.40 9.53
C LYS A 216 13.56 7.92 9.44
N SER A 217 14.71 8.37 8.98
CA SER A 217 15.01 9.79 8.82
C SER A 217 14.17 10.43 7.69
N ALA A 218 13.98 9.71 6.59
CA ALA A 218 13.12 10.13 5.49
C ALA A 218 11.65 10.28 5.95
N THR A 219 11.13 9.34 6.71
CA THR A 219 9.77 9.41 7.27
C THR A 219 9.61 10.60 8.23
N LYS A 220 10.61 10.86 9.09
CA LYS A 220 10.60 12.03 9.95
C LYS A 220 10.48 13.32 9.13
N ARG A 221 11.28 13.43 8.07
CA ARG A 221 11.25 14.62 7.18
C ARG A 221 9.89 14.77 6.46
N ARG A 222 9.29 13.67 5.99
CA ARG A 222 7.95 13.68 5.38
C ARG A 222 6.89 14.21 6.35
N ARG A 223 6.93 13.80 7.61
CA ARG A 223 6.02 14.28 8.67
C ARG A 223 6.21 15.78 8.93
N GLU A 224 7.45 16.26 9.02
CA GLU A 224 7.75 17.69 9.18
C GLU A 224 7.19 18.54 8.02
N ILE A 225 7.27 18.04 6.77
CA ILE A 225 6.70 18.70 5.60
C ILE A 225 5.17 18.69 5.67
N ALA A 226 4.58 17.54 6.00
CA ALA A 226 3.13 17.38 6.12
C ALA A 226 2.52 18.33 7.17
N GLU A 227 3.17 18.50 8.32
CA GLU A 227 2.73 19.47 9.34
C GLU A 227 2.76 20.91 8.83
N LYS A 228 3.77 21.28 8.04
CA LYS A 228 3.81 22.62 7.41
C LYS A 228 2.67 22.81 6.41
N TYR A 229 2.44 21.82 5.55
CA TYR A 229 1.31 21.87 4.61
C TYR A 229 -0.02 21.99 5.35
N LYS A 230 -0.23 21.18 6.39
CA LYS A 230 -1.42 21.24 7.21
C LYS A 230 -1.65 22.62 7.79
N ALA A 231 -0.62 23.22 8.41
CA ALA A 231 -0.72 24.55 9.03
C ALA A 231 -1.06 25.67 8.03
N CYS A 232 -0.65 25.53 6.76
CA CYS A 232 -0.80 26.59 5.77
C CYS A 232 -1.94 26.38 4.77
N LEU A 233 -2.41 25.13 4.58
CA LEU A 233 -3.39 24.79 3.55
C LEU A 233 -4.79 24.51 4.11
N SER A 234 -4.94 24.30 5.42
CA SER A 234 -6.22 23.90 6.02
C SER A 234 -7.36 24.91 5.86
N GLU A 235 -7.04 26.18 5.57
CA GLU A 235 -8.04 27.22 5.30
C GLU A 235 -8.56 27.18 3.86
N PHE A 236 -7.83 26.54 2.94
CA PHE A 236 -8.10 26.56 1.50
C PHE A 236 -8.61 25.25 0.94
N VAL A 237 -8.17 24.13 1.51
CA VAL A 237 -8.53 22.78 1.05
C VAL A 237 -8.86 21.89 2.24
N GLN A 238 -9.70 20.89 2.03
CA GLN A 238 -9.94 19.89 3.06
C GLN A 238 -8.73 18.96 3.16
N ILE A 239 -8.18 18.88 4.36
CA ILE A 239 -7.07 17.97 4.67
C ILE A 239 -7.68 16.79 5.46
N PRO A 240 -7.57 15.56 4.95
CA PRO A 240 -8.02 14.38 5.68
C PRO A 240 -7.33 14.26 7.05
N ASN A 241 -8.05 13.70 8.01
CA ASN A 241 -7.43 13.41 9.31
C ASN A 241 -6.38 12.31 9.15
N HIS A 242 -5.21 12.54 9.74
CA HIS A 242 -4.10 11.61 9.71
C HIS A 242 -3.77 11.13 11.13
N SER A 243 -3.47 9.84 11.25
CA SER A 243 -2.96 9.27 12.50
C SER A 243 -1.51 9.69 12.76
N ASN A 244 -1.09 9.63 14.00
CA ASN A 244 0.31 9.87 14.38
C ASN A 244 1.28 8.86 13.73
N GLY A 245 0.75 7.72 13.27
CA GLY A 245 1.52 6.66 12.60
C GLY A 245 1.68 6.84 11.10
N HIS A 246 1.03 7.83 10.49
CA HIS A 246 1.08 8.09 9.05
C HIS A 246 2.51 8.33 8.56
N VAL A 247 2.90 7.75 7.41
CA VAL A 247 4.26 7.89 6.85
C VAL A 247 4.33 8.77 5.61
N PHE A 248 3.22 9.37 5.23
CA PHE A 248 3.11 10.31 4.11
C PHE A 248 3.87 9.83 2.86
N HIS A 249 3.44 8.65 2.36
CA HIS A 249 3.86 8.23 1.04
C HIS A 249 3.50 9.30 0.02
N GLN A 250 2.30 9.85 0.17
CA GLN A 250 1.80 11.00 -0.57
C GLN A 250 1.09 11.95 0.40
N TYR A 251 1.13 13.27 0.12
CA TYR A 251 0.35 14.26 0.84
C TYR A 251 -0.88 14.60 0.03
N THR A 252 -2.05 14.25 0.54
CA THR A 252 -3.33 14.30 -0.18
C THR A 252 -4.21 15.38 0.37
N VAL A 253 -4.88 16.12 -0.50
CA VAL A 253 -5.90 17.12 -0.18
C VAL A 253 -7.17 16.84 -0.97
N LEU A 254 -8.31 17.33 -0.48
CA LEU A 254 -9.60 17.22 -1.13
C LEU A 254 -10.12 18.65 -1.46
N THR A 255 -10.60 18.84 -2.68
CA THR A 255 -11.20 20.10 -3.11
C THR A 255 -12.17 19.88 -4.26
N ASP A 256 -13.29 20.61 -4.26
CA ASP A 256 -14.26 20.62 -5.36
C ASP A 256 -13.73 21.35 -6.61
N LYS A 257 -12.63 22.11 -6.48
CA LYS A 257 -11.96 22.82 -7.58
C LYS A 257 -10.68 22.11 -8.05
N ARG A 258 -10.60 20.77 -7.89
CA ARG A 258 -9.39 19.97 -8.11
C ARG A 258 -8.69 20.26 -9.43
N ASP A 259 -9.40 20.18 -10.55
CA ASP A 259 -8.79 20.29 -11.88
C ASP A 259 -8.28 21.71 -12.12
N ALA A 260 -9.03 22.74 -11.70
CA ALA A 260 -8.60 24.13 -11.78
C ALA A 260 -7.35 24.40 -10.93
N LEU A 261 -7.30 23.82 -9.72
CA LEU A 261 -6.14 23.93 -8.84
C LEU A 261 -4.92 23.20 -9.42
N ALA A 262 -5.11 21.99 -9.97
CA ALA A 262 -4.04 21.23 -10.61
C ALA A 262 -3.43 21.98 -11.81
N ASP A 263 -4.28 22.56 -12.68
CA ASP A 263 -3.85 23.36 -13.84
C ASP A 263 -3.07 24.62 -13.41
N PHE A 264 -3.52 25.28 -12.37
CA PHE A 264 -2.83 26.47 -11.84
C PHE A 264 -1.47 26.12 -11.25
N LEU A 265 -1.40 25.09 -10.41
CA LEU A 265 -0.15 24.61 -9.82
C LEU A 265 0.86 24.21 -10.91
N LYS A 266 0.38 23.51 -11.94
CA LYS A 266 1.20 23.15 -13.11
C LYS A 266 1.76 24.38 -13.84
N LYS A 267 0.96 25.44 -14.04
CA LYS A 267 1.43 26.70 -14.63
C LYS A 267 2.51 27.39 -13.78
N ASN A 268 2.50 27.15 -12.46
CA ASN A 268 3.50 27.64 -11.53
C ASN A 268 4.62 26.61 -11.25
N GLN A 269 4.80 25.62 -12.13
CA GLN A 269 5.85 24.59 -12.06
C GLN A 269 5.77 23.68 -10.82
N ILE A 270 4.59 23.56 -10.19
CA ILE A 270 4.33 22.68 -9.07
C ILE A 270 3.64 21.43 -9.59
N SER A 271 4.27 20.28 -9.43
CA SER A 271 3.71 19.00 -9.86
C SER A 271 2.61 18.54 -8.90
N THR A 272 1.53 18.02 -9.47
CA THR A 272 0.44 17.37 -8.74
C THR A 272 0.11 16.04 -9.40
N GLY A 273 -0.53 15.14 -8.65
CA GLY A 273 -1.02 13.87 -9.17
C GLY A 273 -2.45 13.58 -8.71
N ILE A 274 -3.16 12.76 -9.47
CA ILE A 274 -4.48 12.24 -9.12
C ILE A 274 -4.35 10.72 -9.01
N TYR A 275 -4.44 10.22 -7.80
CA TYR A 275 -4.30 8.80 -7.49
C TYR A 275 -5.43 8.34 -6.55
N TYR A 276 -6.58 7.93 -7.14
CA TYR A 276 -6.65 7.48 -8.53
C TYR A 276 -7.78 8.17 -9.28
N PRO A 277 -7.69 8.32 -10.63
CA PRO A 277 -8.69 9.04 -11.42
C PRO A 277 -10.01 8.30 -11.54
N ASN A 278 -10.08 7.03 -11.13
CA ASN A 278 -11.29 6.21 -11.12
C ASN A 278 -11.23 5.16 -10.01
N VAL A 279 -12.39 4.76 -9.51
CA VAL A 279 -12.52 3.53 -8.72
C VAL A 279 -12.32 2.30 -9.60
N LEU A 280 -11.80 1.20 -9.03
CA LEU A 280 -11.34 0.04 -9.79
C LEU A 280 -12.43 -0.58 -10.66
N TYR A 281 -13.68 -0.64 -10.20
CA TYR A 281 -14.76 -1.25 -10.98
C TYR A 281 -15.24 -0.38 -12.17
N ASN A 282 -14.70 0.82 -12.36
CA ASN A 282 -14.90 1.58 -13.61
C ASN A 282 -14.01 1.10 -14.75
N TYR A 283 -12.97 0.30 -14.44
CA TYR A 283 -12.12 -0.30 -15.49
C TYR A 283 -12.72 -1.62 -16.00
N PRO A 284 -12.66 -1.87 -17.33
CA PRO A 284 -13.30 -3.02 -17.96
C PRO A 284 -13.07 -4.38 -17.28
N PRO A 285 -11.85 -4.74 -16.85
CA PRO A 285 -11.62 -6.03 -16.20
C PRO A 285 -12.32 -6.21 -14.86
N MET A 286 -12.70 -5.10 -14.20
CA MET A 286 -13.28 -5.09 -12.85
C MET A 286 -14.78 -4.78 -12.83
N GLN A 287 -15.39 -4.36 -13.96
CA GLN A 287 -16.82 -3.95 -14.03
C GLN A 287 -17.78 -5.01 -13.49
N LYS A 288 -17.52 -6.28 -13.75
CA LYS A 288 -18.36 -7.40 -13.27
C LYS A 288 -18.35 -7.57 -11.75
N PHE A 289 -17.47 -6.89 -11.04
CA PHE A 289 -17.35 -6.90 -9.58
C PHE A 289 -17.85 -5.59 -8.95
N ALA A 290 -18.49 -4.71 -9.74
CA ALA A 290 -18.97 -3.43 -9.25
C ALA A 290 -19.89 -3.61 -8.04
N ASN A 291 -19.65 -2.78 -7.04
CA ASN A 291 -20.47 -2.64 -5.85
C ASN A 291 -20.58 -1.16 -5.51
N LYS A 292 -21.68 -0.76 -4.89
CA LYS A 292 -21.92 0.65 -4.56
C LYS A 292 -21.00 1.10 -3.42
N CYS A 293 -20.04 1.97 -3.70
CA CYS A 293 -19.09 2.54 -2.76
C CYS A 293 -19.10 4.09 -2.86
N PRO A 294 -20.14 4.74 -2.29
CA PRO A 294 -20.39 6.17 -2.52
C PRO A 294 -19.27 7.07 -2.00
N ASN A 295 -18.57 6.71 -0.91
CA ASN A 295 -17.45 7.49 -0.42
C ASN A 295 -16.26 7.41 -1.37
N ALA A 296 -15.89 6.18 -1.80
CA ALA A 296 -14.84 5.97 -2.79
C ALA A 296 -15.14 6.68 -4.13
N GLU A 297 -16.42 6.68 -4.57
CA GLU A 297 -16.87 7.35 -5.78
C GLU A 297 -16.76 8.87 -5.67
N LYS A 298 -16.98 9.46 -4.49
CA LYS A 298 -16.78 10.90 -4.27
C LYS A 298 -15.31 11.30 -4.31
N LEU A 299 -14.44 10.47 -3.76
CA LEU A 299 -13.01 10.78 -3.63
C LEU A 299 -12.33 10.99 -4.97
N HIS A 300 -12.62 10.19 -5.99
CA HIS A 300 -11.94 10.31 -7.28
C HIS A 300 -12.23 11.62 -8.03
N PHE A 301 -13.27 12.36 -7.64
CA PHE A 301 -13.56 13.70 -8.18
C PHE A 301 -12.85 14.83 -7.41
N LYS A 302 -12.51 14.61 -6.14
CA LYS A 302 -12.02 15.66 -5.22
C LYS A 302 -10.55 15.50 -4.85
N GLU A 303 -10.03 14.28 -4.93
CA GLU A 303 -8.70 13.94 -4.47
C GLU A 303 -7.62 14.52 -5.38
N MET A 304 -6.60 15.12 -4.77
CA MET A 304 -5.39 15.59 -5.44
C MET A 304 -4.19 15.45 -4.51
N ILE A 305 -3.08 14.98 -5.06
CA ILE A 305 -1.80 14.93 -4.36
C ILE A 305 -1.01 16.17 -4.70
N ILE A 306 -0.60 16.89 -3.68
CA ILE A 306 0.30 18.04 -3.82
C ILE A 306 1.73 17.53 -3.84
N ASN A 307 2.48 17.93 -4.85
CA ASN A 307 3.85 17.54 -5.08
C ASN A 307 4.03 16.01 -5.06
N GLU A 308 3.70 15.38 -6.17
CA GLU A 308 3.73 13.92 -6.40
C GLU A 308 5.01 13.24 -5.91
N HIS A 309 6.08 14.00 -5.80
CA HIS A 309 7.36 13.52 -5.32
C HIS A 309 7.81 14.30 -4.09
N ILE A 310 7.27 13.99 -2.90
CA ILE A 310 7.93 14.36 -1.65
C ILE A 310 9.23 13.54 -1.54
N ARG A 311 10.08 13.63 -2.57
CA ARG A 311 11.45 13.16 -2.53
C ARG A 311 12.29 14.28 -1.96
N LEU A 312 12.94 13.99 -0.86
CA LEU A 312 13.89 14.87 -0.23
C LEU A 312 14.95 15.34 -1.23
N PRO A 313 15.41 16.61 -1.16
CA PRO A 313 15.04 17.61 -0.17
C PRO A 313 14.27 18.78 -0.81
N HIS A 314 13.04 19.06 -0.39
CA HIS A 314 12.48 20.39 -0.60
C HIS A 314 13.13 21.34 0.39
N ASN A 315 13.69 22.45 -0.11
CA ASN A 315 14.15 23.52 0.74
C ASN A 315 12.92 24.29 1.31
N LYS A 316 13.18 25.27 2.16
CA LYS A 316 12.12 26.05 2.80
C LYS A 316 11.37 26.94 1.81
N GLU A 317 12.04 27.35 0.73
CA GLU A 317 11.51 28.21 -0.35
C GLU A 317 10.50 27.47 -1.21
N ASP A 318 10.79 26.22 -1.63
CA ASP A 318 9.86 25.39 -2.42
C ASP A 318 8.50 25.20 -1.74
N ILE A 319 8.50 25.02 -0.41
CA ILE A 319 7.25 24.84 0.37
C ILE A 319 6.46 26.15 0.41
N ASN A 320 7.14 27.30 0.60
CA ASN A 320 6.48 28.60 0.64
C ASN A 320 5.87 28.96 -0.73
N ASP A 321 6.55 28.64 -1.84
CA ASP A 321 6.05 28.86 -3.19
C ASP A 321 4.76 28.05 -3.47
N ILE A 322 4.72 26.81 -3.00
CA ILE A 322 3.53 25.95 -3.08
C ILE A 322 2.38 26.58 -2.30
N ILE A 323 2.62 27.02 -1.06
CA ILE A 323 1.61 27.62 -0.18
C ILE A 323 1.06 28.90 -0.81
N GLN A 324 1.92 29.82 -1.25
CA GLN A 324 1.51 31.07 -1.91
C GLN A 324 0.73 30.83 -3.21
N SER A 325 1.07 29.79 -3.93
CA SER A 325 0.39 29.42 -5.17
C SER A 325 -1.01 28.90 -4.92
N ILE A 326 -1.21 28.10 -3.86
CA ILE A 326 -2.51 27.59 -3.45
C ILE A 326 -3.40 28.73 -2.93
N ASP A 327 -2.86 29.63 -2.11
CA ASP A 327 -3.57 30.81 -1.58
C ASP A 327 -4.15 31.68 -2.69
N LYS A 328 -3.41 31.92 -3.78
CA LYS A 328 -3.85 32.70 -4.93
C LYS A 328 -5.05 32.10 -5.68
N VAL A 329 -5.27 30.80 -5.61
CA VAL A 329 -6.35 30.11 -6.37
C VAL A 329 -7.58 29.85 -5.55
N VAL A 330 -7.40 29.53 -4.28
CA VAL A 330 -8.50 29.12 -3.41
C VAL A 330 -9.07 30.32 -2.65
N GLY A 331 -8.26 31.37 -2.45
CA GLY A 331 -8.67 32.66 -1.83
C GLY A 331 -9.49 33.58 -2.72
N ILE A 332 -9.83 33.17 -3.96
CA ILE A 332 -10.78 33.81 -4.86
C ILE A 332 -12.07 32.95 -4.82
#